data_02a64f69d0aa947f2f1ca9132d295fd1
#
_entry.id   02a64f69d0aa947f2f1ca9132d295fd1
#
_cell.length_a   1.000
_cell.length_b   1.000
_cell.length_c   1.000
_cell.angle_alpha   90.00
_cell.angle_beta   90.00
_cell.angle_gamma   90.00
#
_symmetry.space_group_name_H-M   'P 1'
#
loop_
_entity.id
_entity.type
_entity.pdbx_description
1 polymer ?
#
loop_
_entity_poly.entity_id
_entity_poly.type
_entity_poly.pdbx_seq_one_letter_code
_entity_poly.pdbx_strand_id
1 'polypeptide(L)'
;MGNFGIGIYRDDGLYCYGTNADIEFDRLIRLNKEGVIRIELPKVSLLNGKYVLNVAIHSKDSLEIYDDIRNVIAFQIFSRYRDDGVCRLETVWYEDGKRIERKQ
;
A
#
# COMPACT_ATOMS: atom_id res chain seq x y z
N MET A 1 -21.87 7.38 3.63
CA MET A 1 -20.41 7.67 3.62
C MET A 1 -19.64 6.39 3.85
N GLY A 2 -18.57 6.20 3.13
CA GLY A 2 -17.76 5.00 3.22
C GLY A 2 -16.30 5.26 3.53
N ASN A 3 -15.68 4.32 4.21
CA ASN A 3 -14.25 4.29 4.43
C ASN A 3 -13.64 3.33 3.41
N PHE A 4 -12.94 3.91 2.43
CA PHE A 4 -12.25 3.14 1.39
C PHE A 4 -10.84 2.84 1.85
N GLY A 5 -10.46 1.59 1.74
CA GLY A 5 -9.15 1.15 2.19
C GLY A 5 -8.46 0.19 1.25
N ILE A 6 -7.15 0.15 1.35
CA ILE A 6 -6.32 -0.83 0.65
C ILE A 6 -5.42 -1.53 1.65
N GLY A 7 -5.08 -2.76 1.34
CA GLY A 7 -4.12 -3.53 2.11
C GLY A 7 -3.25 -4.34 1.18
N ILE A 8 -1.97 -4.42 1.49
CA ILE A 8 -1.01 -5.19 0.71
C ILE A 8 -0.44 -6.29 1.61
N TYR A 9 -0.53 -7.52 1.12
CA TYR A 9 -0.02 -8.70 1.81
C TYR A 9 1.02 -9.39 0.95
N ARG A 10 2.06 -9.92 1.57
CA ARG A 10 2.98 -10.83 0.90
C ARG A 10 2.30 -12.18 0.73
N ASP A 11 2.77 -13.01 -0.19
CA ASP A 11 2.14 -14.30 -0.50
C ASP A 11 2.17 -15.30 0.67
N ASP A 12 3.03 -15.07 1.67
CA ASP A 12 3.05 -15.87 2.90
C ASP A 12 2.08 -15.35 3.98
N GLY A 13 1.28 -14.32 3.65
CA GLY A 13 0.29 -13.76 4.55
C GLY A 13 0.76 -12.57 5.37
N LEU A 14 2.03 -12.16 5.23
CA LEU A 14 2.54 -11.00 5.97
C LEU A 14 1.86 -9.71 5.53
N TYR A 15 1.28 -8.99 6.47
CA TYR A 15 0.66 -7.69 6.21
C TYR A 15 1.76 -6.63 6.03
N CYS A 16 1.91 -6.14 4.81
CA CYS A 16 3.00 -5.23 4.47
C CYS A 16 2.63 -3.76 4.62
N TYR A 17 1.39 -3.41 4.24
CA TYR A 17 0.95 -2.03 4.27
C TYR A 17 -0.56 -1.96 4.19
N GLY A 18 -1.14 -0.98 4.86
CA GLY A 18 -2.56 -0.70 4.75
C GLY A 18 -2.86 0.73 5.12
N THR A 19 -3.84 1.29 4.43
CA THR A 19 -4.36 2.61 4.74
C THR A 19 -5.81 2.71 4.31
N ASN A 20 -6.48 3.75 4.76
CA ASN A 20 -7.85 4.04 4.38
C ASN A 20 -8.10 5.55 4.43
N ALA A 21 -9.28 5.97 3.95
CA ALA A 21 -9.61 7.39 3.89
C ALA A 21 -9.60 8.07 5.25
N ASP A 22 -10.04 7.37 6.30
CA ASP A 22 -10.05 7.92 7.64
C ASP A 22 -8.63 8.18 8.17
N ILE A 23 -7.72 7.24 7.93
CA ILE A 23 -6.31 7.40 8.33
C ILE A 23 -5.65 8.55 7.57
N GLU A 24 -5.91 8.66 6.26
CA GLU A 24 -5.24 9.64 5.41
C GLU A 24 -5.79 11.06 5.57
N PHE A 25 -7.10 11.19 5.74
CA PHE A 25 -7.77 12.48 5.64
C PHE A 25 -8.59 12.85 6.88
N ASP A 26 -8.68 11.94 7.85
CA ASP A 26 -9.53 12.09 9.03
C ASP A 26 -11.00 12.36 8.63
N ARG A 27 -11.43 11.76 7.54
CA ARG A 27 -12.80 11.86 7.05
C ARG A 27 -13.18 10.69 6.16
N LEU A 28 -14.46 10.44 6.03
CA LEU A 28 -14.98 9.43 5.13
C LEU A 28 -15.34 10.05 3.77
N ILE A 29 -15.38 9.24 2.75
CA ILE A 29 -15.71 9.67 1.40
C ILE A 29 -17.20 9.41 1.14
N ARG A 30 -17.89 10.41 0.57
CA ARG A 30 -19.30 10.26 0.22
C ARG A 30 -19.42 9.33 -0.98
N LEU A 31 -20.25 8.29 -0.81
CA LEU A 31 -20.55 7.37 -1.89
C LEU A 31 -21.73 7.90 -2.71
N ASN A 32 -21.49 8.08 -4.00
CA ASN A 32 -22.55 8.33 -4.98
C ASN A 32 -22.83 7.02 -5.72
N LYS A 33 -24.04 6.86 -6.27
CA LYS A 33 -24.43 5.65 -6.99
C LYS A 33 -23.49 5.32 -8.16
N GLU A 34 -22.97 6.36 -8.78
CA GLU A 34 -22.01 6.22 -9.87
C GLU A 34 -20.81 7.09 -9.55
N GLY A 35 -19.75 6.47 -9.14
CA GLY A 35 -18.53 7.18 -8.82
C GLY A 35 -17.33 6.27 -8.97
N VAL A 36 -16.20 6.87 -9.23
CA VAL A 36 -14.92 6.17 -9.31
C VAL A 36 -13.98 6.79 -8.30
N ILE A 37 -13.42 5.96 -7.44
CA ILE A 37 -12.35 6.39 -6.56
C ILE A 37 -11.05 5.85 -7.11
N ARG A 38 -10.10 6.74 -7.32
CA ARG A 38 -8.79 6.42 -7.84
C ARG A 38 -7.76 6.62 -6.73
N ILE A 39 -7.02 5.58 -6.45
CA ILE A 39 -5.92 5.62 -5.49
C ILE A 39 -4.63 5.36 -6.27
N GLU A 40 -3.72 6.31 -6.22
CA GLU A 40 -2.42 6.17 -6.88
C GLU A 40 -1.34 5.89 -5.85
N LEU A 41 -0.47 4.95 -6.17
CA LEU A 41 0.73 4.66 -5.40
C LEU A 41 1.92 5.08 -6.27
N PRO A 42 2.36 6.35 -6.19
CA PRO A 42 3.41 6.85 -7.09
C PRO A 42 4.71 6.08 -6.97
N LYS A 43 4.98 5.54 -5.80
CA LYS A 43 6.19 4.78 -5.54
C LYS A 43 5.86 3.60 -4.66
N VAL A 44 6.15 2.40 -5.14
CA VAL A 44 5.98 1.18 -4.37
C VAL A 44 7.36 0.69 -3.95
N SER A 45 7.65 0.81 -2.65
CA SER A 45 8.97 0.51 -2.10
C SER A 45 9.09 -0.91 -1.56
N LEU A 46 8.29 -1.83 -2.10
CA LEU A 46 8.35 -3.24 -1.75
C LEU A 46 9.53 -3.91 -2.47
N LEU A 47 10.13 -4.86 -1.80
CA LEU A 47 11.21 -5.66 -2.36
C LEU A 47 10.66 -6.80 -3.22
N ASN A 48 11.56 -7.51 -3.90
CA ASN A 48 11.19 -8.63 -4.77
C ASN A 48 10.27 -9.61 -4.06
N GLY A 49 9.22 -10.02 -4.72
CA GLY A 49 8.31 -11.02 -4.19
C GLY A 49 6.96 -10.98 -4.84
N LYS A 50 6.11 -11.86 -4.36
CA LYS A 50 4.71 -11.95 -4.78
C LYS A 50 3.82 -11.37 -3.70
N TYR A 51 2.87 -10.55 -4.11
CA TYR A 51 2.01 -9.80 -3.20
C TYR A 51 0.56 -9.88 -3.65
N VAL A 52 -0.32 -9.56 -2.71
CA VAL A 52 -1.76 -9.48 -2.95
C VAL A 52 -2.24 -8.11 -2.48
N LEU A 53 -2.97 -7.43 -3.34
CA LEU A 53 -3.63 -6.16 -3.01
C LEU A 53 -5.10 -6.44 -2.73
N ASN A 54 -5.56 -6.02 -1.57
CA ASN A 54 -6.97 -6.06 -1.18
C ASN A 54 -7.53 -4.64 -1.20
N VAL A 55 -8.76 -4.51 -1.69
CA VAL A 55 -9.51 -3.25 -1.66
C VAL A 55 -10.79 -3.49 -0.87
N ALA A 56 -11.08 -2.63 0.07
CA ALA A 56 -12.26 -2.78 0.92
C ALA A 56 -13.01 -1.46 1.08
N ILE A 57 -14.32 -1.57 1.25
CA ILE A 57 -15.19 -0.43 1.53
C ILE A 57 -15.98 -0.77 2.80
N HIS A 58 -15.88 0.08 3.81
CA HIS A 58 -16.59 -0.09 5.07
C HIS A 58 -17.53 1.08 5.33
N SER A 59 -18.67 0.81 5.99
CA SER A 59 -19.57 1.88 6.41
C SER A 59 -19.00 2.60 7.63
N LYS A 60 -19.53 3.82 7.87
CA LYS A 60 -19.12 4.66 8.99
C LYS A 60 -19.27 3.97 10.35
N ASP A 61 -20.31 3.17 10.51
CA ASP A 61 -20.67 2.60 11.80
C ASP A 61 -20.01 1.26 12.09
N SER A 62 -19.19 0.78 11.18
CA SER A 62 -18.52 -0.53 11.23
C SER A 62 -19.43 -1.73 11.51
N LEU A 63 -20.74 -1.48 11.64
CA LEU A 63 -21.76 -2.52 11.82
C LEU A 63 -22.32 -3.02 10.51
N GLU A 64 -22.20 -2.23 9.45
CA GLU A 64 -22.60 -2.61 8.11
C GLU A 64 -21.39 -2.53 7.21
N ILE A 65 -20.98 -3.67 6.73
CA ILE A 65 -20.01 -3.75 5.64
C ILE A 65 -20.83 -3.55 4.38
N TYR A 66 -20.71 -2.37 3.74
CA TYR A 66 -21.21 -2.19 2.38
C TYR A 66 -20.38 -3.08 1.49
N ASP A 67 -20.94 -4.19 1.05
CA ASP A 67 -20.24 -5.08 0.15
C ASP A 67 -18.73 -5.17 0.44
N ASP A 68 -18.36 -6.19 1.14
CA ASP A 68 -16.98 -6.60 1.26
C ASP A 68 -16.50 -7.03 -0.15
N ILE A 69 -16.48 -6.07 -1.09
CA ILE A 69 -15.89 -6.33 -2.39
C ILE A 69 -14.39 -6.34 -2.18
N ARG A 70 -13.91 -7.47 -1.78
CA ARG A 70 -12.48 -7.74 -1.79
C ARG A 70 -12.08 -8.05 -3.22
N ASN A 71 -11.72 -7.04 -3.97
CA ASN A 71 -10.97 -7.28 -5.18
C ASN A 71 -9.55 -7.63 -4.77
N VAL A 72 -9.26 -8.90 -4.83
CA VAL A 72 -7.92 -9.42 -4.56
C VAL A 72 -7.15 -9.42 -5.87
N ILE A 73 -6.11 -8.61 -5.96
CA ILE A 73 -5.26 -8.54 -7.13
C ILE A 73 -3.89 -9.06 -6.75
N ALA A 74 -3.47 -10.14 -7.41
CA ALA A 74 -2.11 -10.67 -7.22
C ALA A 74 -1.15 -9.91 -8.14
N PHE A 75 0.01 -9.55 -7.62
CA PHE A 75 1.04 -8.90 -8.41
C PHE A 75 2.43 -9.34 -7.95
N GLN A 76 3.42 -9.06 -8.76
CA GLN A 76 4.79 -9.42 -8.47
C GLN A 76 5.69 -8.20 -8.64
N ILE A 77 6.64 -8.06 -7.71
CA ILE A 77 7.64 -7.00 -7.77
C ILE A 77 8.96 -7.60 -8.23
N PHE A 78 9.53 -6.98 -9.25
CA PHE A 78 10.89 -7.27 -9.72
C PHE A 78 11.73 -6.03 -9.47
N SER A 79 12.76 -6.17 -8.65
CA SER A 79 13.62 -5.07 -8.31
C SER A 79 15.08 -5.49 -8.46
N ARG A 80 15.92 -4.55 -8.88
CA ARG A 80 17.36 -4.76 -8.93
C ARG A 80 18.04 -4.69 -7.56
N TYR A 81 17.30 -4.23 -6.55
CA TYR A 81 17.84 -4.08 -5.19
C TYR A 81 17.88 -5.41 -4.48
N ARG A 82 18.93 -5.62 -3.67
CA ARG A 82 19.17 -6.85 -2.91
C ARG A 82 18.93 -6.69 -1.42
N ASP A 83 18.24 -5.64 -1.02
CA ASP A 83 17.91 -5.42 0.37
C ASP A 83 17.16 -6.62 0.93
N ASP A 84 17.33 -6.88 2.21
CA ASP A 84 16.56 -7.89 2.93
C ASP A 84 15.33 -7.26 3.55
N GLY A 85 14.25 -8.03 3.66
CA GLY A 85 13.03 -7.61 4.32
C GLY A 85 11.89 -7.37 3.37
N VAL A 86 11.02 -6.42 3.70
CA VAL A 86 9.76 -6.20 2.98
C VAL A 86 9.83 -4.99 2.06
N CYS A 87 10.52 -3.94 2.48
CA CYS A 87 10.52 -2.68 1.75
C CYS A 87 11.94 -2.13 1.65
N ARG A 88 12.10 -1.22 0.68
CA ARG A 88 13.34 -0.49 0.53
C ARG A 88 13.24 0.88 1.18
N LEU A 89 14.18 1.18 2.04
CA LEU A 89 14.36 2.53 2.57
C LEU A 89 15.56 3.16 1.88
N GLU A 90 15.43 4.41 1.48
CA GLU A 90 16.56 5.13 0.92
C GLU A 90 17.54 5.45 2.04
N THR A 91 18.81 5.14 1.81
CA THR A 91 19.87 5.43 2.76
C THR A 91 20.95 6.26 2.08
N VAL A 92 21.59 7.15 2.84
CA VAL A 92 22.73 7.92 2.40
C VAL A 92 23.90 7.58 3.32
N TRP A 93 25.00 7.19 2.73
CA TRP A 93 26.17 6.72 3.47
C TRP A 93 27.33 7.68 3.31
N TYR A 94 28.07 7.87 4.38
CA TYR A 94 29.24 8.73 4.42
C TYR A 94 30.43 7.93 4.96
N GLU A 95 31.58 8.17 4.38
CA GLU A 95 32.86 7.62 4.85
C GLU A 95 33.82 8.79 5.06
N ASP A 96 34.31 8.94 6.29
CA ASP A 96 35.20 10.04 6.70
C ASP A 96 34.64 11.41 6.28
N GLY A 97 33.33 11.62 6.45
CA GLY A 97 32.64 12.86 6.12
C GLY A 97 32.32 13.06 4.65
N LYS A 98 32.67 12.11 3.78
CA LYS A 98 32.37 12.19 2.35
C LYS A 98 31.23 11.25 1.97
N ARG A 99 30.31 11.76 1.19
CA ARG A 99 29.19 10.94 0.70
C ARG A 99 29.70 9.87 -0.26
N ILE A 100 29.26 8.64 0.00
CA ILE A 100 29.54 7.52 -0.89
C ILE A 100 28.53 7.55 -2.02
N GLU A 101 29.00 7.67 -3.26
CA GLU A 101 28.13 7.67 -4.42
C GLU A 101 27.70 6.26 -4.79
N ARG A 102 26.44 6.13 -5.20
CA ARG A 102 25.89 4.85 -5.61
C ARG A 102 26.18 4.59 -7.08
N LYS A 103 26.46 3.35 -7.40
CA LYS A 103 26.48 2.91 -8.80
C LYS A 103 25.06 2.90 -9.36
N GLN A 104 24.90 3.48 -10.52
CA GLN A 104 23.65 3.40 -11.26
C GLN A 104 23.59 2.13 -12.11
#